data_1f38efb63e3eb2521177636683c25acc
#
_entry.id   1f38efb63e3eb2521177636683c25acc
#
_cell.length_a   1.000
_cell.length_b   1.000
_cell.length_c   1.000
_cell.angle_alpha   90.00
_cell.angle_beta   90.00
_cell.angle_gamma   90.00
#
_symmetry.space_group_name_H-M   'P 1'
#
loop_
_entity.id
_entity.type
_entity.pdbx_description
1 polymer ?
#
loop_
_entity_poly.entity_id
_entity_poly.type
_entity_poly.pdbx_seq_one_letter_code
_entity_poly.pdbx_strand_id
1 'polypeptide(L)'
;MKLLLENWREFLNENKKPLFKKAKIKRYIDLGLFAEGETMPKGSAVVIFDENGRVLILLRPKNMKWSPGKWALPGGHIEEGESALDAAVREVREETTLSISNPKQFHTSDNGEVAYFVVADYRGDVTIDFEHDDFAWVYPEELTNYDRVSTLDNLIARAREAL
;
A
#
# COMPACT_ATOMS: atom_id res chain seq x y z
N MET A 1 -23.27 -1.05 -5.72
CA MET A 1 -21.89 -0.67 -5.43
C MET A 1 -21.77 0.77 -4.92
N LYS A 2 -22.34 1.77 -5.59
CA LYS A 2 -22.29 3.19 -5.18
C LYS A 2 -22.89 3.45 -3.77
N LEU A 3 -23.98 2.81 -3.45
CA LEU A 3 -24.66 2.94 -2.14
C LEU A 3 -23.85 2.35 -0.96
N LEU A 4 -23.04 1.31 -1.22
CA LEU A 4 -22.14 0.69 -0.23
C LEU A 4 -20.96 1.61 0.10
N LEU A 5 -20.42 2.35 -0.90
CA LEU A 5 -19.34 3.31 -0.75
C LEU A 5 -19.77 4.61 -0.06
N GLU A 6 -21.02 5.06 -0.28
CA GLU A 6 -21.58 6.24 0.37
C GLU A 6 -21.89 5.97 1.86
N ASN A 7 -22.50 4.84 2.18
CA ASN A 7 -22.69 4.40 3.56
C ASN A 7 -21.37 4.15 4.30
N TRP A 8 -20.31 3.79 3.58
CA TRP A 8 -18.97 3.64 4.09
C TRP A 8 -18.33 4.98 4.53
N ARG A 9 -18.48 6.04 3.73
CA ARG A 9 -17.98 7.39 4.07
C ARG A 9 -18.69 8.02 5.26
N GLU A 10 -20.00 7.89 5.36
CA GLU A 10 -20.77 8.34 6.53
C GLU A 10 -20.35 7.58 7.80
N PHE A 11 -20.17 6.28 7.71
CA PHE A 11 -19.76 5.43 8.82
C PHE A 11 -18.36 5.76 9.35
N LEU A 12 -17.41 6.15 8.50
CA LEU A 12 -16.05 6.55 8.88
C LEU A 12 -16.04 7.89 9.63
N ASN A 13 -16.97 8.80 9.34
CA ASN A 13 -17.06 10.11 9.98
C ASN A 13 -17.69 10.11 11.39
N GLU A 14 -18.44 9.08 11.75
CA GLU A 14 -19.19 9.06 13.03
C GLU A 14 -18.46 8.51 14.25
N ASN A 15 -17.27 7.86 14.11
CA ASN A 15 -16.74 7.03 15.19
C ASN A 15 -15.27 7.29 15.58
N LYS A 16 -15.05 8.28 16.45
CA LYS A 16 -13.74 8.64 17.05
C LYS A 16 -13.46 8.00 18.43
N LYS A 17 -13.93 6.78 18.78
CA LYS A 17 -13.70 6.17 20.12
C LYS A 17 -13.27 4.69 20.08
N PRO A 18 -12.31 4.25 20.94
CA PRO A 18 -11.68 2.91 20.91
C PRO A 18 -12.61 1.72 21.18
N LEU A 19 -13.73 1.92 21.85
CA LEU A 19 -14.73 0.87 22.17
C LEU A 19 -15.41 0.29 20.91
N PHE A 20 -15.36 1.01 19.80
CA PHE A 20 -16.00 0.61 18.54
C PHE A 20 -15.18 -0.36 17.68
N LYS A 21 -13.88 -0.56 17.98
CA LYS A 21 -13.02 -1.45 17.16
C LYS A 21 -13.54 -2.89 17.11
N LYS A 22 -13.93 -3.48 18.26
CA LYS A 22 -14.43 -4.87 18.31
C LYS A 22 -15.81 -5.03 17.67
N ALA A 23 -16.71 -4.08 17.91
CA ALA A 23 -18.04 -4.09 17.31
C ALA A 23 -17.99 -3.85 15.79
N LYS A 24 -17.04 -3.05 15.34
CA LYS A 24 -16.81 -2.76 13.92
C LYS A 24 -16.28 -3.99 13.16
N ILE A 25 -15.27 -4.68 13.71
CA ILE A 25 -14.73 -5.93 13.14
C ILE A 25 -15.83 -6.98 13.06
N LYS A 26 -16.63 -7.17 14.14
CA LYS A 26 -17.75 -8.11 14.14
C LYS A 26 -18.77 -7.81 13.03
N ARG A 27 -19.08 -6.54 12.80
CA ARG A 27 -20.02 -6.13 11.74
C ARG A 27 -19.51 -6.45 10.33
N TYR A 28 -18.18 -6.35 10.10
CA TYR A 28 -17.59 -6.72 8.79
C TYR A 28 -17.59 -8.22 8.58
N ILE A 29 -17.36 -9.00 9.64
CA ILE A 29 -17.50 -10.46 9.61
C ILE A 29 -18.96 -10.83 9.31
N ASP A 30 -19.92 -10.22 10.02
CA ASP A 30 -21.37 -10.46 9.84
C ASP A 30 -21.85 -10.06 8.43
N LEU A 31 -21.20 -9.11 7.77
CA LEU A 31 -21.48 -8.70 6.38
C LEU A 31 -20.72 -9.56 5.34
N GLY A 32 -19.92 -10.55 5.78
CA GLY A 32 -19.12 -11.40 4.89
C GLY A 32 -17.97 -10.69 4.18
N LEU A 33 -17.59 -9.52 4.67
CA LEU A 33 -16.46 -8.72 4.11
C LEU A 33 -15.10 -9.19 4.63
N PHE A 34 -15.07 -9.92 5.77
CA PHE A 34 -13.91 -10.57 6.35
C PHE A 34 -14.32 -11.91 6.97
N ALA A 35 -13.43 -12.90 6.90
CA ALA A 35 -13.60 -14.15 7.61
C ALA A 35 -13.28 -13.98 9.11
N GLU A 36 -13.91 -14.81 9.95
CA GLU A 36 -13.63 -14.84 11.38
C GLU A 36 -12.17 -15.29 11.59
N GLY A 37 -11.34 -14.45 12.22
CA GLY A 37 -9.91 -14.71 12.43
C GLY A 37 -8.96 -14.02 11.43
N GLU A 38 -9.47 -13.34 10.40
CA GLU A 38 -8.62 -12.51 9.54
C GLU A 38 -8.10 -11.29 10.30
N THR A 39 -6.80 -11.06 10.21
CA THR A 39 -6.16 -9.86 10.74
C THR A 39 -6.34 -8.71 9.75
N MET A 40 -6.84 -7.57 10.22
CA MET A 40 -6.90 -6.36 9.39
C MET A 40 -5.47 -5.87 9.11
N PRO A 41 -5.14 -5.52 7.86
CA PRO A 41 -3.85 -4.93 7.55
C PRO A 41 -3.58 -3.67 8.39
N LYS A 42 -2.33 -3.53 8.82
CA LYS A 42 -1.82 -2.35 9.54
C LYS A 42 -1.01 -1.44 8.64
N GLY A 43 -0.67 -1.92 7.45
CA GLY A 43 0.08 -1.20 6.44
C GLY A 43 -0.41 -1.50 5.04
N SER A 44 -0.03 -0.63 4.12
CA SER A 44 -0.26 -0.78 2.69
C SER A 44 1.01 -0.44 1.90
N ALA A 45 1.20 -1.08 0.75
CA ALA A 45 2.27 -0.75 -0.17
C ALA A 45 1.80 -0.91 -1.62
N VAL A 46 2.44 -0.19 -2.54
CA VAL A 46 2.00 -0.10 -3.94
C VAL A 46 3.13 -0.43 -4.89
N VAL A 47 2.90 -1.36 -5.80
CA VAL A 47 3.73 -1.58 -6.99
C VAL A 47 3.21 -0.65 -8.09
N ILE A 48 4.02 0.32 -8.49
CA ILE A 48 3.70 1.27 -9.55
C ILE A 48 4.53 0.92 -10.78
N PHE A 49 3.87 0.55 -11.88
CA PHE A 49 4.53 0.32 -13.16
C PHE A 49 4.39 1.56 -14.05
N ASP A 50 5.48 1.93 -14.72
CA ASP A 50 5.42 2.92 -15.79
C ASP A 50 5.05 2.27 -17.14
N GLU A 51 4.90 3.10 -18.16
CA GLU A 51 4.57 2.69 -19.54
C GLU A 51 5.61 1.75 -20.18
N ASN A 52 6.84 1.75 -19.66
CA ASN A 52 7.93 0.89 -20.13
C ASN A 52 8.04 -0.42 -19.33
N GLY A 53 7.18 -0.64 -18.33
CA GLY A 53 7.20 -1.80 -17.47
C GLY A 53 8.26 -1.72 -16.35
N ARG A 54 8.83 -0.53 -16.09
CA ARG A 54 9.70 -0.29 -14.94
C ARG A 54 8.87 -0.09 -13.69
N VAL A 55 9.42 -0.41 -12.54
CA VAL A 55 8.79 -0.27 -11.22
C VAL A 55 9.46 0.85 -10.44
N LEU A 56 8.66 1.64 -9.75
CA LEU A 56 9.15 2.65 -8.81
C LEU A 56 9.58 1.99 -7.50
N ILE A 57 10.83 2.24 -7.11
CA ILE A 57 11.37 1.86 -5.80
C ILE A 57 11.95 3.08 -5.10
N LEU A 58 11.88 3.10 -3.77
CA LEU A 58 12.35 4.17 -2.91
C LEU A 58 13.45 3.67 -1.98
N LEU A 59 14.51 4.45 -1.81
CA LEU A 59 15.61 4.14 -0.89
C LEU A 59 15.29 4.64 0.52
N ARG A 60 15.20 3.72 1.46
CA ARG A 60 14.96 4.02 2.87
C ARG A 60 16.23 4.54 3.55
N PRO A 61 16.15 5.58 4.37
CA PRO A 61 17.30 6.08 5.12
C PRO A 61 17.89 5.02 6.07
N LYS A 62 19.17 5.14 6.31
CA LYS A 62 19.92 4.20 7.20
C LYS A 62 19.51 4.28 8.67
N ASN A 63 18.87 5.36 9.10
CA ASN A 63 18.37 5.55 10.48
C ASN A 63 16.96 5.01 10.72
N MET A 64 16.33 4.41 9.73
CA MET A 64 15.00 3.81 9.88
C MET A 64 15.05 2.51 10.70
N LYS A 65 14.01 2.24 11.48
CA LYS A 65 13.92 1.02 12.33
C LYS A 65 13.71 -0.24 11.50
N TRP A 66 12.95 -0.14 10.41
CA TRP A 66 12.65 -1.28 9.53
C TRP A 66 13.40 -1.13 8.22
N SER A 67 14.13 -2.19 7.83
CA SER A 67 14.90 -2.28 6.57
C SER A 67 15.73 -1.02 6.26
N PRO A 68 16.65 -0.58 7.17
CA PRO A 68 17.44 0.63 6.97
C PRO A 68 18.35 0.48 5.74
N GLY A 69 18.40 1.53 4.92
CA GLY A 69 19.26 1.58 3.73
C GLY A 69 18.85 0.62 2.60
N LYS A 70 17.64 0.06 2.65
CA LYS A 70 17.13 -0.86 1.63
C LYS A 70 16.19 -0.14 0.66
N TRP A 71 16.17 -0.63 -0.56
CA TRP A 71 15.16 -0.26 -1.55
C TRP A 71 13.85 -1.02 -1.30
N ALA A 72 12.73 -0.31 -1.34
CA ALA A 72 11.41 -0.83 -1.04
C ALA A 72 10.34 -0.20 -1.93
N LEU A 73 9.11 -0.73 -1.86
CA LEU A 73 7.93 -0.11 -2.48
C LEU A 73 7.51 1.13 -1.68
N PRO A 74 6.90 2.14 -2.32
CA PRO A 74 6.17 3.19 -1.62
C PRO A 74 5.03 2.59 -0.78
N GLY A 75 4.83 3.11 0.42
CA GLY A 75 3.78 2.65 1.33
C GLY A 75 4.12 2.82 2.81
N GLY A 76 3.11 2.74 3.66
CA GLY A 76 3.25 2.97 5.08
C GLY A 76 2.10 2.42 5.92
N HIS A 77 1.89 3.02 7.08
CA HIS A 77 0.89 2.57 8.04
C HIS A 77 -0.52 3.04 7.66
N ILE A 78 -1.50 2.17 7.91
CA ILE A 78 -2.92 2.53 7.81
C ILE A 78 -3.31 3.31 9.06
N GLU A 79 -3.79 4.53 8.88
CA GLU A 79 -4.23 5.39 9.97
C GLU A 79 -5.58 4.97 10.56
N GLU A 80 -5.93 5.49 11.74
CA GLU A 80 -7.19 5.16 12.39
C GLU A 80 -8.39 5.65 11.56
N GLY A 81 -9.23 4.71 11.16
CA GLY A 81 -10.42 4.98 10.34
C GLY A 81 -10.19 4.94 8.84
N GLU A 82 -8.94 4.78 8.40
CA GLU A 82 -8.55 4.69 7.00
C GLU A 82 -8.71 3.24 6.47
N SER A 83 -9.05 3.09 5.20
CA SER A 83 -8.96 1.80 4.51
C SER A 83 -7.53 1.55 4.01
N ALA A 84 -7.17 0.28 3.75
CA ALA A 84 -5.87 -0.04 3.16
C ALA A 84 -5.68 0.62 1.78
N LEU A 85 -6.76 0.78 1.01
CA LEU A 85 -6.76 1.46 -0.28
C LEU A 85 -6.52 2.97 -0.13
N ASP A 86 -7.20 3.62 0.81
CA ASP A 86 -7.00 5.05 1.05
C ASP A 86 -5.58 5.33 1.56
N ALA A 87 -5.06 4.48 2.46
CA ALA A 87 -3.68 4.54 2.91
C ALA A 87 -2.69 4.39 1.75
N ALA A 88 -2.90 3.43 0.83
CA ALA A 88 -2.06 3.24 -0.34
C ALA A 88 -2.01 4.51 -1.21
N VAL A 89 -3.15 5.15 -1.47
CA VAL A 89 -3.23 6.39 -2.27
C VAL A 89 -2.55 7.55 -1.54
N ARG A 90 -2.79 7.70 -0.23
CA ARG A 90 -2.18 8.76 0.59
C ARG A 90 -0.67 8.62 0.65
N GLU A 91 -0.15 7.44 1.00
CA GLU A 91 1.29 7.19 1.13
C GLU A 91 2.03 7.43 -0.19
N VAL A 92 1.52 6.92 -1.33
CA VAL A 92 2.11 7.21 -2.63
C VAL A 92 2.19 8.71 -2.89
N ARG A 93 1.14 9.47 -2.57
CA ARG A 93 1.12 10.91 -2.78
C ARG A 93 2.09 11.64 -1.85
N GLU A 94 2.19 11.25 -0.59
CA GLU A 94 3.07 11.86 0.41
C GLU A 94 4.54 11.57 0.10
N GLU A 95 4.87 10.32 -0.20
CA GLU A 95 6.23 9.87 -0.44
C GLU A 95 6.78 10.22 -1.84
N THR A 96 5.91 10.37 -2.85
CA THR A 96 6.35 10.48 -4.26
C THR A 96 5.77 11.64 -5.04
N THR A 97 4.76 12.34 -4.49
CA THR A 97 3.91 13.34 -5.16
C THR A 97 3.05 12.80 -6.32
N LEU A 98 3.15 11.53 -6.66
CA LEU A 98 2.33 10.92 -7.71
C LEU A 98 0.86 10.83 -7.29
N SER A 99 -0.04 11.02 -8.25
CA SER A 99 -1.46 10.71 -8.11
C SER A 99 -1.77 9.43 -8.86
N ILE A 100 -2.15 8.37 -8.14
CA ILE A 100 -2.51 7.07 -8.72
C ILE A 100 -4.02 6.92 -8.88
N SER A 101 -4.44 6.19 -9.91
CA SER A 101 -5.84 5.93 -10.24
C SER A 101 -6.12 4.43 -10.25
N ASN A 102 -7.22 4.04 -9.60
CA ASN A 102 -7.72 2.66 -9.59
C ASN A 102 -6.69 1.58 -9.16
N PRO A 103 -5.93 1.76 -8.07
CA PRO A 103 -5.03 0.72 -7.61
C PRO A 103 -5.83 -0.54 -7.25
N LYS A 104 -5.33 -1.70 -7.70
CA LYS A 104 -5.96 -3.00 -7.50
C LYS A 104 -5.20 -3.78 -6.43
N GLN A 105 -5.90 -4.21 -5.37
CA GLN A 105 -5.28 -5.12 -4.40
C GLN A 105 -5.03 -6.48 -5.04
N PHE A 106 -3.79 -6.98 -4.94
CA PHE A 106 -3.39 -8.27 -5.51
C PHE A 106 -2.86 -9.26 -4.48
N HIS A 107 -2.46 -8.79 -3.30
CA HIS A 107 -1.88 -9.64 -2.27
C HIS A 107 -2.08 -9.04 -0.88
N THR A 108 -2.06 -9.89 0.14
CA THR A 108 -1.88 -9.53 1.55
C THR A 108 -0.73 -10.37 2.08
N SER A 109 0.13 -9.79 2.92
CA SER A 109 1.26 -10.52 3.52
C SER A 109 0.77 -11.76 4.28
N ASP A 110 1.62 -12.79 4.40
CA ASP A 110 1.26 -14.07 5.03
C ASP A 110 0.77 -13.93 6.48
N ASN A 111 1.25 -12.91 7.19
CA ASN A 111 0.78 -12.56 8.53
C ASN A 111 -0.47 -11.66 8.54
N GLY A 112 -1.01 -11.28 7.38
CA GLY A 112 -2.17 -10.43 7.24
C GLY A 112 -1.94 -8.93 7.56
N GLU A 113 -0.70 -8.51 7.80
CA GLU A 113 -0.42 -7.15 8.29
C GLU A 113 -0.24 -6.10 7.20
N VAL A 114 0.05 -6.48 5.95
CA VAL A 114 0.26 -5.54 4.85
C VAL A 114 -0.59 -5.91 3.65
N ALA A 115 -1.38 -4.95 3.17
CA ALA A 115 -2.10 -5.06 1.91
C ALA A 115 -1.26 -4.47 0.77
N TYR A 116 -1.13 -5.22 -0.33
CA TYR A 116 -0.35 -4.83 -1.50
C TYR A 116 -1.25 -4.53 -2.69
N PHE A 117 -1.01 -3.37 -3.30
CA PHE A 117 -1.73 -2.88 -4.47
C PHE A 117 -0.81 -2.78 -5.68
N VAL A 118 -1.40 -2.85 -6.88
CA VAL A 118 -0.70 -2.61 -8.14
C VAL A 118 -1.43 -1.56 -8.95
N VAL A 119 -0.68 -0.71 -9.65
CA VAL A 119 -1.20 0.33 -10.52
C VAL A 119 -0.23 0.63 -11.66
N ALA A 120 -0.78 0.98 -12.83
CA ALA A 120 -0.02 1.53 -13.96
C ALA A 120 -0.58 2.91 -14.40
N ASP A 121 -1.75 3.30 -13.91
CA ASP A 121 -2.35 4.62 -14.19
C ASP A 121 -1.97 5.60 -13.07
N TYR A 122 -1.01 6.46 -13.37
CA TYR A 122 -0.55 7.52 -12.48
C TYR A 122 -0.29 8.82 -13.25
N ARG A 123 -0.21 9.93 -12.51
CA ARG A 123 0.08 11.26 -13.03
C ARG A 123 1.08 11.99 -12.14
N GLY A 124 1.85 12.87 -12.76
CA GLY A 124 2.86 13.70 -12.11
C GLY A 124 4.27 13.12 -12.23
N ASP A 125 5.22 13.87 -11.72
CA ASP A 125 6.63 13.49 -11.65
C ASP A 125 6.98 13.09 -10.22
N VAL A 126 7.93 12.16 -10.06
CA VAL A 126 8.37 11.73 -8.74
C VAL A 126 9.17 12.83 -8.07
N THR A 127 8.69 13.24 -6.91
CA THR A 127 9.45 14.06 -5.97
C THR A 127 9.33 13.37 -4.61
N ILE A 128 10.45 12.86 -4.10
CA ILE A 128 10.47 12.17 -2.81
C ILE A 128 10.40 13.14 -1.64
N ASP A 129 9.82 12.67 -0.54
CA ASP A 129 9.76 13.38 0.74
C ASP A 129 11.09 13.23 1.53
N PHE A 130 11.09 13.72 2.77
CA PHE A 130 12.26 13.64 3.67
C PHE A 130 12.44 12.25 4.31
N GLU A 131 11.48 11.34 4.13
CA GLU A 131 11.54 9.95 4.66
C GLU A 131 12.28 9.00 3.73
N HIS A 132 12.72 9.48 2.55
CA HIS A 132 13.45 8.69 1.58
C HIS A 132 14.71 9.43 1.09
N ASP A 133 15.80 8.67 0.89
CA ASP A 133 17.08 9.24 0.43
C ASP A 133 17.16 9.32 -1.09
N ASP A 134 16.46 8.46 -1.83
CA ASP A 134 16.49 8.39 -3.29
C ASP A 134 15.29 7.62 -3.86
N PHE A 135 15.08 7.68 -5.17
CA PHE A 135 14.12 6.87 -5.91
C PHE A 135 14.71 6.37 -7.23
N ALA A 136 14.17 5.26 -7.75
CA ALA A 136 14.54 4.75 -9.06
C ALA A 136 13.36 4.10 -9.76
N TRP A 137 13.31 4.27 -11.09
CA TRP A 137 12.49 3.47 -11.99
C TRP A 137 13.36 2.36 -12.55
N VAL A 138 13.07 1.11 -12.21
CA VAL A 138 13.93 -0.05 -12.53
C VAL A 138 13.16 -1.13 -13.26
N TYR A 139 13.80 -1.79 -14.21
CA TYR A 139 13.24 -3.01 -14.74
C TYR A 139 13.32 -4.14 -13.70
N PRO A 140 12.30 -5.01 -13.58
CA PRO A 140 12.31 -6.09 -12.60
C PRO A 140 13.58 -6.96 -12.63
N GLU A 141 14.15 -7.20 -13.81
CA GLU A 141 15.39 -7.96 -14.00
C GLU A 141 16.65 -7.24 -13.48
N GLU A 142 16.59 -5.93 -13.27
CA GLU A 142 17.71 -5.12 -12.75
C GLU A 142 17.70 -5.01 -11.23
N LEU A 143 16.66 -5.50 -10.54
CA LEU A 143 16.52 -5.43 -9.09
C LEU A 143 17.70 -6.08 -8.33
N THR A 144 18.39 -7.03 -8.96
CA THR A 144 19.59 -7.65 -8.38
C THR A 144 20.74 -6.67 -8.14
N ASN A 145 20.73 -5.51 -8.79
CA ASN A 145 21.73 -4.45 -8.61
C ASN A 145 21.44 -3.56 -7.39
N TYR A 146 20.31 -3.77 -6.71
CA TYR A 146 19.83 -2.94 -5.61
C TYR A 146 19.81 -3.74 -4.31
N ASP A 147 20.35 -3.16 -3.22
CA ASP A 147 20.19 -3.73 -1.88
C ASP A 147 18.76 -3.46 -1.40
N ARG A 148 17.89 -4.44 -1.56
CA ARG A 148 16.45 -4.32 -1.43
C ARG A 148 15.87 -5.21 -0.34
N VAL A 149 14.63 -4.92 0.04
CA VAL A 149 13.87 -5.81 0.93
C VAL A 149 13.66 -7.16 0.25
N SER A 150 13.78 -8.25 1.01
CA SER A 150 13.82 -9.63 0.47
C SER A 150 12.53 -10.07 -0.25
N THR A 151 11.41 -9.45 0.04
CA THR A 151 10.11 -9.77 -0.57
C THR A 151 9.85 -9.05 -1.89
N LEU A 152 10.68 -8.06 -2.27
CA LEU A 152 10.41 -7.14 -3.37
C LEU A 152 10.24 -7.85 -4.71
N ASP A 153 11.14 -8.79 -5.05
CA ASP A 153 11.10 -9.50 -6.34
C ASP A 153 9.79 -10.31 -6.50
N ASN A 154 9.40 -11.01 -5.44
CA ASN A 154 8.18 -11.82 -5.45
C ASN A 154 6.92 -10.95 -5.57
N LEU A 155 6.88 -9.82 -4.85
CA LEU A 155 5.76 -8.89 -4.91
C LEU A 155 5.62 -8.28 -6.31
N ILE A 156 6.72 -7.88 -6.94
CA ILE A 156 6.70 -7.30 -8.29
C ILE A 156 6.26 -8.34 -9.33
N ALA A 157 6.74 -9.59 -9.22
CA ALA A 157 6.31 -10.66 -10.12
C ALA A 157 4.79 -10.92 -10.03
N ARG A 158 4.26 -11.05 -8.82
CA ARG A 158 2.81 -11.20 -8.57
C ARG A 158 1.99 -9.99 -9.05
N ALA A 159 2.50 -8.78 -8.83
CA ALA A 159 1.85 -7.56 -9.27
C ALA A 159 1.72 -7.51 -10.80
N ARG A 160 2.75 -7.93 -11.54
CA ARG A 160 2.73 -8.00 -13.01
C ARG A 160 1.67 -8.95 -13.53
N GLU A 161 1.43 -10.08 -12.85
CA GLU A 161 0.37 -11.03 -13.21
C GLU A 161 -1.05 -10.49 -12.91
N ALA A 162 -1.15 -9.52 -12.02
CA ALA A 162 -2.42 -8.95 -11.57
C ALA A 162 -2.86 -7.69 -12.37
N LEU A 163 -1.96 -7.08 -13.16
CA LEU A 163 -2.28 -5.96 -14.06
C LEU A 163 -3.16 -6.43 -15.21
#